data_8a3b1f8d25f681db4aa7a6a235a83327
#
_entry.id   8a3b1f8d25f681db4aa7a6a235a83327
#
_cell.length_a   1.000
_cell.length_b   1.000
_cell.length_c   1.000
_cell.angle_alpha   90.00
_cell.angle_beta   90.00
_cell.angle_gamma   90.00
#
_symmetry.space_group_name_H-M   'P 1'
#
loop_
_entity.id
_entity.type
_entity.pdbx_description
1 polymer ?
#
loop_
_entity_poly.entity_id
_entity_poly.type
_entity_poly.pdbx_seq_one_letter_code
_entity_poly.pdbx_strand_id
1 'polypeptide(L)'
;MKSYQIMIEGVFVRAPELGHLTGGFHTTFFVMAINAANASHKANELLAKRMAAHSIVGHDSGWFAAYYSIHDIWEVAADKYVENHGRDSGFTFFLVGRMEKFFLAARRLYFKKYRQWSLVQPKLPG
;
A
#
# COMPACT_ATOMS: atom_id res chain seq x y z
N MET A 1 -6.28 23.47 -1.38
CA MET A 1 -5.98 22.02 -1.30
C MET A 1 -6.64 21.40 -0.09
N LYS A 2 -7.00 20.16 -0.19
CA LYS A 2 -7.60 19.39 0.90
C LYS A 2 -6.57 18.44 1.50
N SER A 3 -6.79 18.04 2.73
CA SER A 3 -5.93 17.08 3.43
C SER A 3 -6.62 15.72 3.46
N TYR A 4 -5.87 14.67 3.15
CA TYR A 4 -6.40 13.30 3.08
C TYR A 4 -5.60 12.36 3.95
N GLN A 5 -6.30 11.41 4.56
CA GLN A 5 -5.71 10.25 5.19
C GLN A 5 -5.99 9.05 4.30
N ILE A 6 -4.95 8.31 3.93
CA ILE A 6 -5.06 7.20 2.99
C ILE A 6 -4.45 5.97 3.63
N MET A 7 -5.26 4.91 3.74
CA MET A 7 -4.78 3.61 4.19
C MET A 7 -4.60 2.70 2.99
N ILE A 8 -3.41 2.15 2.83
CA ILE A 8 -3.04 1.27 1.72
C ILE A 8 -2.79 -0.13 2.25
N GLU A 9 -3.33 -1.12 1.53
CA GLU A 9 -3.06 -2.53 1.75
C GLU A 9 -2.13 -3.03 0.64
N GLY A 10 -1.06 -3.72 1.04
CA GLY A 10 -0.22 -4.46 0.12
C GLY A 10 -0.34 -5.95 0.40
N VAL A 11 -0.35 -6.77 -0.64
CA VAL A 11 -0.50 -8.22 -0.53
C VAL A 11 0.59 -8.90 -1.33
N PHE A 12 1.05 -10.05 -0.85
CA PHE A 12 2.14 -10.84 -1.43
C PHE A 12 3.46 -10.09 -1.44
N VAL A 13 3.85 -9.63 -0.28
CA VAL A 13 5.13 -8.94 -0.07
C VAL A 13 6.02 -9.73 0.87
N ARG A 14 7.31 -9.42 0.80
CA ARG A 14 8.33 -9.92 1.73
C ARG A 14 8.92 -8.75 2.47
N ALA A 15 9.20 -8.95 3.75
CA ALA A 15 9.81 -7.93 4.60
C ALA A 15 10.63 -8.63 5.68
N PRO A 16 11.62 -7.93 6.28
CA PRO A 16 12.40 -8.51 7.39
C PRO A 16 11.53 -8.98 8.54
N GLU A 17 10.45 -8.25 8.86
CA GLU A 17 9.53 -8.59 9.95
C GLU A 17 8.74 -9.88 9.67
N LEU A 18 8.62 -10.28 8.42
CA LEU A 18 7.93 -11.50 8.03
C LEU A 18 8.89 -12.70 7.92
N GLY A 19 10.20 -12.45 8.07
CA GLY A 19 11.20 -13.47 7.87
C GLY A 19 11.22 -13.92 6.40
N HIS A 20 11.16 -15.23 6.17
CA HIS A 20 11.11 -15.78 4.82
C HIS A 20 9.69 -16.03 4.33
N LEU A 21 8.69 -15.66 5.12
CA LEU A 21 7.29 -15.89 4.78
C LEU A 21 6.75 -14.76 3.92
N THR A 22 5.77 -15.09 3.09
CA THR A 22 5.04 -14.10 2.30
C THR A 22 3.84 -13.62 3.11
N GLY A 23 3.61 -12.31 3.09
CA GLY A 23 2.50 -11.74 3.81
C GLY A 23 1.96 -10.49 3.14
N GLY A 24 1.37 -9.64 3.92
CA GLY A 24 0.86 -8.36 3.49
C GLY A 24 1.05 -7.30 4.55
N PHE A 25 0.58 -6.10 4.24
CA PHE A 25 0.69 -4.99 5.17
C PHE A 25 -0.44 -3.99 5.02
N HIS A 26 -0.62 -3.19 6.08
CA HIS A 26 -1.36 -1.93 6.02
C HIS A 26 -0.42 -0.80 6.39
N THR A 27 -0.54 0.33 5.71
CA THR A 27 0.21 1.55 6.04
C THR A 27 -0.67 2.76 5.75
N THR A 28 -0.42 3.87 6.44
CA THR A 28 -1.23 5.08 6.34
C THR A 28 -0.37 6.26 5.92
N PHE A 29 -0.90 7.06 5.01
CA PHE A 29 -0.29 8.31 4.57
C PHE A 29 -1.23 9.48 4.81
N PHE A 30 -0.63 10.64 5.08
CA PHE A 30 -1.34 11.91 5.14
C PHE A 30 -0.79 12.80 4.03
N VAL A 31 -1.65 13.22 3.12
CA VAL A 31 -1.24 14.01 1.95
C VAL A 31 -2.18 15.19 1.74
N MET A 32 -1.63 16.27 1.18
CA MET A 32 -2.43 17.38 0.66
C MET A 32 -2.57 17.24 -0.84
N ALA A 33 -3.78 17.39 -1.34
CA ALA A 33 -4.08 17.21 -2.75
C ALA A 33 -5.32 18.01 -3.15
N ILE A 34 -5.50 18.19 -4.45
CA ILE A 34 -6.66 18.91 -4.98
C ILE A 34 -7.94 18.08 -4.94
N ASN A 35 -7.80 16.76 -5.02
CA ASN A 35 -8.92 15.82 -4.93
C ASN A 35 -8.42 14.44 -4.53
N ALA A 36 -9.33 13.49 -4.36
CA ALA A 36 -9.00 12.14 -3.93
C ALA A 36 -8.11 11.39 -4.93
N ALA A 37 -8.32 11.58 -6.24
CA ALA A 37 -7.50 10.94 -7.28
C ALA A 37 -6.05 11.43 -7.22
N ASN A 38 -5.86 12.74 -7.04
CA ASN A 38 -4.52 13.32 -6.89
C ASN A 38 -3.86 12.83 -5.58
N ALA A 39 -4.63 12.71 -4.50
CA ALA A 39 -4.15 12.18 -3.24
C ALA A 39 -3.67 10.74 -3.38
N SER A 40 -4.41 9.91 -4.11
CA SER A 40 -4.06 8.52 -4.36
C SER A 40 -2.74 8.41 -5.14
N HIS A 41 -2.55 9.27 -6.12
CA HIS A 41 -1.32 9.30 -6.91
C HIS A 41 -0.11 9.67 -6.05
N LYS A 42 -0.26 10.69 -5.22
CA LYS A 42 0.80 11.10 -4.29
C LYS A 42 1.13 10.00 -3.28
N ALA A 43 0.12 9.32 -2.76
CA ALA A 43 0.31 8.22 -1.82
C ALA A 43 1.07 7.07 -2.47
N ASN A 44 0.83 6.79 -3.75
CA ASN A 44 1.55 5.75 -4.47
C ASN A 44 3.05 6.05 -4.55
N GLU A 45 3.42 7.29 -4.81
CA GLU A 45 4.83 7.70 -4.83
C GLU A 45 5.47 7.58 -3.44
N LEU A 46 4.74 7.98 -2.41
CA LEU A 46 5.21 7.87 -1.03
C LEU A 46 5.34 6.41 -0.59
N LEU A 47 4.45 5.55 -1.08
CA LEU A 47 4.50 4.12 -0.79
C LEU A 47 5.80 3.50 -1.30
N ALA A 48 6.21 3.84 -2.53
CA ALA A 48 7.46 3.35 -3.09
C ALA A 48 8.65 3.67 -2.19
N LYS A 49 8.72 4.92 -1.72
CA LYS A 49 9.80 5.37 -0.85
C LYS A 49 9.77 4.68 0.51
N ARG A 50 8.59 4.54 1.09
CA ARG A 50 8.43 3.91 2.41
C ARG A 50 8.78 2.42 2.35
N MET A 51 8.35 1.72 1.31
CA MET A 51 8.70 0.32 1.11
C MET A 51 10.22 0.14 0.99
N ALA A 52 10.88 0.97 0.21
CA ALA A 52 12.33 0.93 0.06
C ALA A 52 13.04 1.16 1.40
N ALA A 53 12.57 2.13 2.18
CA ALA A 53 13.16 2.46 3.48
C ALA A 53 13.04 1.30 4.48
N HIS A 54 12.01 0.47 4.35
CA HIS A 54 11.75 -0.66 5.24
C HIS A 54 12.15 -2.01 4.65
N SER A 55 12.83 -2.02 3.52
CA SER A 55 13.27 -3.24 2.82
C SER A 55 12.12 -4.18 2.48
N ILE A 56 10.98 -3.62 2.08
CA ILE A 56 9.82 -4.38 1.66
C ILE A 56 9.86 -4.57 0.15
N VAL A 57 9.71 -5.83 -0.29
CA VAL A 57 9.76 -6.21 -1.70
C VAL A 57 8.49 -6.96 -2.05
N GLY A 58 7.87 -6.58 -3.15
CA GLY A 58 6.70 -7.29 -3.67
C GLY A 58 7.11 -8.51 -4.49
N HIS A 59 6.32 -9.56 -4.42
CA HIS A 59 6.45 -10.70 -5.35
C HIS A 59 6.17 -10.18 -6.76
N ASP A 60 7.00 -10.54 -7.73
CA ASP A 60 6.98 -9.88 -9.04
C ASP A 60 6.33 -10.69 -10.17
N SER A 61 5.92 -11.91 -9.93
CA SER A 61 5.39 -12.74 -11.01
C SER A 61 4.34 -13.76 -10.56
N GLY A 62 3.57 -14.22 -11.53
CA GLY A 62 2.62 -15.32 -11.36
C GLY A 62 1.31 -14.92 -10.68
N TRP A 63 0.57 -15.94 -10.25
CA TRP A 63 -0.72 -15.77 -9.58
C TRP A 63 -0.61 -15.01 -8.28
N PHE A 64 0.54 -15.07 -7.63
CA PHE A 64 0.78 -14.46 -6.33
C PHE A 64 1.69 -13.23 -6.43
N ALA A 65 1.62 -12.53 -7.57
CA ALA A 65 2.32 -11.25 -7.72
C ALA A 65 1.74 -10.22 -6.75
N ALA A 66 2.61 -9.39 -6.21
CA ALA A 66 2.21 -8.36 -5.26
C ALA A 66 1.25 -7.37 -5.90
N TYR A 67 0.29 -6.92 -5.12
CA TYR A 67 -0.58 -5.81 -5.52
C TYR A 67 -0.88 -4.92 -4.33
N TYR A 68 -1.23 -3.68 -4.64
CA TYR A 68 -1.47 -2.65 -3.64
C TYR A 68 -2.80 -2.01 -3.93
N SER A 69 -3.56 -1.73 -2.88
CA SER A 69 -4.86 -1.10 -3.05
C SER A 69 -5.11 -0.08 -1.96
N ILE A 70 -5.92 0.91 -2.28
CA ILE A 70 -6.42 1.81 -1.27
C ILE A 70 -7.48 1.06 -0.48
N HIS A 71 -7.18 0.81 0.79
CA HIS A 71 -8.13 0.21 1.70
C HIS A 71 -9.20 1.23 2.11
N ASP A 72 -8.74 2.45 2.36
CA ASP A 72 -9.63 3.54 2.72
C ASP A 72 -8.99 4.89 2.41
N ILE A 73 -9.81 5.89 2.08
CA ILE A 73 -9.37 7.26 1.83
C ILE A 73 -10.47 8.21 2.30
N TRP A 74 -10.10 9.20 3.10
CA TRP A 74 -11.05 10.22 3.54
C TRP A 74 -10.36 11.55 3.80
N GLU A 75 -11.15 12.61 3.67
CA GLU A 75 -10.69 13.96 3.95
C GLU A 75 -10.59 14.17 5.45
N VAL A 76 -9.52 14.82 5.89
CA VAL A 76 -9.27 15.12 7.30
C VAL A 76 -9.04 16.62 7.49
N ALA A 77 -9.14 17.08 8.72
CA ALA A 77 -8.86 18.46 9.06
C ALA A 77 -7.39 18.79 8.83
N ALA A 78 -7.11 20.05 8.48
CA ALA A 78 -5.74 20.50 8.17
C ALA A 78 -4.77 20.30 9.34
N ASP A 79 -5.23 20.47 10.57
CA ASP A 79 -4.41 20.27 11.76
C ASP A 79 -3.93 18.81 11.88
N LYS A 80 -4.77 17.85 11.51
CA LYS A 80 -4.39 16.44 11.51
C LYS A 80 -3.28 16.16 10.50
N TYR A 81 -3.33 16.81 9.35
CA TYR A 81 -2.25 16.73 8.36
C TYR A 81 -0.95 17.31 8.93
N VAL A 82 -1.02 18.48 9.54
CA VAL A 82 0.16 19.14 10.12
C VAL A 82 0.82 18.27 11.20
N GLU A 83 0.01 17.58 12.00
CA GLU A 83 0.54 16.71 13.05
C GLU A 83 1.22 15.44 12.50
N ASN A 84 0.74 14.92 11.38
CA ASN A 84 1.10 13.57 10.92
C ASN A 84 1.90 13.52 9.63
N HIS A 85 1.91 14.57 8.81
CA HIS A 85 2.66 14.56 7.56
C HIS A 85 4.16 14.41 7.86
N GLY A 86 4.85 13.68 7.02
CA GLY A 86 6.27 13.44 7.20
C GLY A 86 6.60 12.40 8.26
N ARG A 87 5.63 11.94 9.05
CA ARG A 87 5.83 10.83 9.97
C ARG A 87 5.71 9.53 9.22
N ASP A 88 6.67 8.65 9.43
CA ASP A 88 6.56 7.28 8.95
C ASP A 88 5.78 6.48 9.99
N SER A 89 4.50 6.21 9.69
CA SER A 89 3.65 5.42 10.58
C SER A 89 4.06 3.94 10.56
N GLY A 90 5.00 3.56 9.69
CA GLY A 90 5.44 2.19 9.56
C GLY A 90 4.39 1.32 8.88
N PHE A 91 4.55 0.03 9.09
CA PHE A 91 3.70 -0.99 8.49
C PHE A 91 3.13 -1.90 9.56
N THR A 92 1.86 -2.28 9.41
CA THR A 92 1.27 -3.35 10.18
C THR A 92 1.23 -4.57 9.28
N PHE A 93 1.99 -5.61 9.63
CA PHE A 93 2.12 -6.80 8.79
C PHE A 93 1.13 -7.88 9.20
N PHE A 94 0.73 -8.69 8.21
CA PHE A 94 -0.05 -9.90 8.44
C PHE A 94 0.49 -11.04 7.59
N LEU A 95 0.33 -12.27 8.07
CA LEU A 95 0.71 -13.46 7.31
C LEU A 95 -0.45 -13.89 6.42
N VAL A 96 -0.11 -14.40 5.25
CA VAL A 96 -1.08 -14.96 4.32
C VAL A 96 -1.12 -16.47 4.48
N GLY A 97 -2.25 -17.01 4.89
CA GLY A 97 -2.43 -18.45 5.07
C GLY A 97 -2.52 -19.19 3.74
N ARG A 98 -2.35 -20.53 3.79
CA ARG A 98 -2.34 -21.37 2.58
C ARG A 98 -3.61 -21.25 1.74
N MET A 99 -4.77 -21.28 2.37
CA MET A 99 -6.04 -21.15 1.67
C MET A 99 -6.33 -19.70 1.28
N GLU A 100 -5.96 -18.77 2.17
CA GLU A 100 -6.18 -17.35 1.99
C GLU A 100 -5.47 -16.80 0.76
N LYS A 101 -4.28 -17.32 0.43
CA LYS A 101 -3.52 -16.83 -0.73
C LYS A 101 -4.27 -16.98 -2.04
N PHE A 102 -5.06 -18.05 -2.19
CA PHE A 102 -5.87 -18.25 -3.40
C PHE A 102 -7.02 -17.24 -3.46
N PHE A 103 -7.66 -16.97 -2.34
CA PHE A 103 -8.70 -15.96 -2.26
C PHE A 103 -8.13 -14.57 -2.60
N LEU A 104 -6.99 -14.23 -2.03
CA LEU A 104 -6.36 -12.92 -2.27
C LEU A 104 -5.88 -12.77 -3.71
N ALA A 105 -5.36 -13.82 -4.33
CA ALA A 105 -4.97 -13.79 -5.73
C ALA A 105 -6.21 -13.61 -6.63
N ALA A 106 -7.28 -14.33 -6.36
CA ALA A 106 -8.54 -14.21 -7.10
C ALA A 106 -9.14 -12.80 -6.95
N ARG A 107 -9.04 -12.22 -5.77
CA ARG A 107 -9.55 -10.87 -5.49
C ARG A 107 -8.96 -9.85 -6.47
N ARG A 108 -7.67 -9.94 -6.74
CA ARG A 108 -7.00 -9.04 -7.70
C ARG A 108 -7.57 -9.21 -9.10
N LEU A 109 -7.89 -10.43 -9.51
CA LEU A 109 -8.37 -10.73 -10.86
C LEU A 109 -9.81 -10.29 -11.06
N TYR A 110 -10.66 -10.43 -10.05
CA TYR A 110 -12.10 -10.21 -10.20
C TYR A 110 -12.56 -8.82 -9.80
N PHE A 111 -11.80 -8.09 -9.01
CA PHE A 111 -12.20 -6.76 -8.52
C PHE A 111 -11.27 -5.69 -9.07
N LYS A 112 -11.83 -4.81 -9.89
CA LYS A 112 -11.11 -3.71 -10.54
C LYS A 112 -10.33 -2.83 -9.55
N LYS A 113 -10.87 -2.61 -8.35
CA LYS A 113 -10.24 -1.83 -7.29
C LYS A 113 -8.81 -2.30 -7.03
N TYR A 114 -8.58 -3.60 -6.99
CA TYR A 114 -7.27 -4.17 -6.68
C TYR A 114 -6.34 -4.17 -7.90
N ARG A 115 -6.89 -4.31 -9.11
CA ARG A 115 -6.10 -4.29 -10.34
C ARG A 115 -5.49 -2.94 -10.64
N GLN A 116 -6.22 -1.86 -10.33
CA GLN A 116 -5.75 -0.51 -10.63
C GLN A 116 -4.42 -0.20 -9.97
N TRP A 117 -4.26 -0.58 -8.71
CA TRP A 117 -3.04 -0.29 -7.97
C TRP A 117 -1.90 -1.24 -8.31
N SER A 118 -2.19 -2.48 -8.69
CA SER A 118 -1.14 -3.40 -9.11
C SER A 118 -0.48 -2.96 -10.42
N LEU A 119 -1.18 -2.17 -11.25
CA LEU A 119 -0.63 -1.62 -12.47
C LEU A 119 0.30 -0.42 -12.21
N VAL A 120 0.19 0.20 -11.07
CA VAL A 120 0.99 1.38 -10.68
C VAL A 120 1.97 0.99 -9.58
N GLN A 121 2.61 -0.15 -9.73
CA GLN A 121 3.57 -0.63 -8.73
C GLN A 121 4.72 0.35 -8.54
N PRO A 122 5.11 0.58 -7.27
CA PRO A 122 6.28 1.40 -7.01
C PRO A 122 7.51 0.74 -7.63
N LYS A 123 8.25 1.51 -8.42
CA LYS A 123 9.53 1.04 -8.93
C LYS A 123 10.56 1.33 -7.85
N LEU A 124 11.13 0.28 -7.30
CA LEU A 124 12.24 0.45 -6.40
C LEU A 124 13.45 0.92 -7.20
N PRO A 125 14.23 1.87 -6.68
CA PRO A 125 15.50 2.25 -7.30
C PRO A 125 16.38 1.00 -7.36
N GLY A 126 16.67 0.61 -8.57
CA GLY A 126 17.42 -0.62 -8.85
C GLY A 126 18.87 -0.48 -8.55
#